data_4ed817064dc8879c402d6e8c9e2dfea0
#
_entry.id   4ed817064dc8879c402d6e8c9e2dfea0
#
_cell.length_a   1.000
_cell.length_b   1.000
_cell.length_c   1.000
_cell.angle_alpha   90.00
_cell.angle_beta   90.00
_cell.angle_gamma   90.00
#
_symmetry.space_group_name_H-M   'P 1'
#
loop_
_entity.id
_entity.type
_entity.pdbx_description
1 polymer ?
#
loop_
_entity_poly.entity_id
_entity_poly.type
_entity_poly.pdbx_seq_one_letter_code
_entity_poly.pdbx_strand_id
1 'polypeptide(L)'
;MRVTRVLSLVLVLAAAIPAGAFAATSKFAHLPGHPDLRSASAIVLDSDGNIIFGKDVDTVRSIASITKLMTAMVVLDAGLDLDEKLTISNADRDLIRMTGSRLDVGATLTRRELILLALMSSENRAATALGRTYPGGMDVFVAQMNRKAKSLGMNNSRFSDPAGLRTENLSTARDLARMIAAAKTYPLITQSTTTVREEVQPYTRRGPLSYGNTNRLLKNANWDIELSKTGFIRDAGRCLVMLANIEGEEVSIVLLNSYGKLTPFGDSNRLRQWMLASS
;
A
#
# COMPACT_ATOMS: atom_id res chain seq x y z
N MET A 1 20.55 -17.81 79.59
CA MET A 1 19.89 -17.68 78.26
C MET A 1 20.63 -16.66 77.43
N ARG A 2 21.39 -17.09 76.39
CA ARG A 2 22.11 -16.21 75.44
C ARG A 2 21.28 -16.09 74.21
N VAL A 3 20.84 -14.86 73.85
CA VAL A 3 20.10 -14.57 72.65
C VAL A 3 21.11 -14.19 71.55
N THR A 4 21.24 -15.06 70.55
CA THR A 4 22.09 -14.82 69.37
C THR A 4 21.28 -14.03 68.34
N ARG A 5 21.70 -12.78 68.03
CA ARG A 5 21.13 -11.98 66.96
C ARG A 5 21.78 -12.39 65.60
N VAL A 6 20.98 -12.90 64.74
CA VAL A 6 21.38 -13.16 63.31
C VAL A 6 21.16 -11.86 62.50
N LEU A 7 22.26 -11.35 61.95
CA LEU A 7 22.27 -10.16 61.09
C LEU A 7 22.09 -10.64 59.65
N SER A 8 20.91 -10.41 59.05
CA SER A 8 20.65 -10.72 57.62
C SER A 8 21.19 -9.58 56.77
N LEU A 9 22.20 -9.90 55.97
CA LEU A 9 22.78 -9.01 54.97
C LEU A 9 21.91 -9.05 53.70
N VAL A 10 21.20 -7.96 53.40
CA VAL A 10 20.43 -7.83 52.13
C VAL A 10 21.37 -7.31 51.07
N LEU A 11 21.70 -8.17 50.11
CA LEU A 11 22.49 -7.81 48.93
C LEU A 11 21.57 -7.16 47.89
N VAL A 12 21.66 -5.84 47.71
CA VAL A 12 20.95 -5.11 46.65
C VAL A 12 21.74 -5.28 45.34
N LEU A 13 21.23 -6.13 44.45
CA LEU A 13 21.75 -6.25 43.08
C LEU A 13 21.26 -5.03 42.28
N ALA A 14 22.14 -4.08 42.01
CA ALA A 14 21.88 -3.00 41.06
C ALA A 14 21.88 -3.58 39.63
N ALA A 15 20.69 -3.75 39.04
CA ALA A 15 20.56 -4.09 37.62
C ALA A 15 21.03 -2.89 36.78
N ALA A 16 22.13 -3.05 36.08
CA ALA A 16 22.58 -2.10 35.07
C ALA A 16 21.55 -2.08 33.94
N ILE A 17 20.84 -0.97 33.80
CA ILE A 17 19.99 -0.71 32.64
C ILE A 17 20.93 -0.56 31.44
N PRO A 18 20.81 -1.36 30.36
CA PRO A 18 21.62 -1.18 29.15
C PRO A 18 21.31 0.21 28.59
N ALA A 19 22.36 0.99 28.36
CA ALA A 19 22.28 2.27 27.67
C ALA A 19 21.53 2.07 26.34
N GLY A 20 20.45 2.82 26.15
CA GLY A 20 19.61 2.72 24.96
C GLY A 20 20.45 2.82 23.71
N ALA A 21 20.29 1.85 22.82
CA ALA A 21 20.82 1.95 21.48
C ALA A 21 20.21 3.22 20.85
N PHE A 22 21.04 4.23 20.59
CA PHE A 22 20.63 5.36 19.76
C PHE A 22 20.24 4.76 18.42
N ALA A 23 18.96 4.90 18.02
CA ALA A 23 18.54 4.57 16.67
C ALA A 23 19.44 5.38 15.72
N ALA A 24 20.11 4.70 14.78
CA ALA A 24 20.93 5.37 13.79
C ALA A 24 20.02 6.31 13.00
N THR A 25 20.35 7.59 12.97
CA THR A 25 19.60 8.56 12.18
C THR A 25 19.73 8.16 10.70
N SER A 26 18.61 8.10 9.97
CA SER A 26 18.63 7.79 8.54
C SER A 26 19.64 8.70 7.81
N LYS A 27 20.44 8.11 6.91
CA LYS A 27 21.39 8.87 6.07
C LYS A 27 20.72 9.89 5.17
N PHE A 28 19.41 9.77 4.98
CA PHE A 28 18.59 10.71 4.23
C PHE A 28 17.96 11.81 5.10
N ALA A 29 18.25 11.86 6.40
CA ALA A 29 17.85 12.95 7.25
C ALA A 29 18.61 14.24 6.84
N HIS A 30 17.90 15.34 6.71
CA HIS A 30 18.49 16.68 6.43
C HIS A 30 19.22 16.83 5.07
N LEU A 31 18.70 16.19 4.01
CA LEU A 31 19.25 16.34 2.67
C LEU A 31 19.13 17.80 2.18
N PRO A 32 20.20 18.38 1.58
CA PRO A 32 20.14 19.73 1.02
C PRO A 32 19.33 19.77 -0.29
N GLY A 33 18.82 20.97 -0.63
CA GLY A 33 18.09 21.19 -1.87
C GLY A 33 16.69 20.59 -1.88
N HIS A 34 16.08 20.59 -3.05
CA HIS A 34 14.73 20.05 -3.26
C HIS A 34 14.66 19.23 -4.55
N PRO A 35 14.04 18.04 -4.52
CA PRO A 35 13.70 17.32 -5.74
C PRO A 35 12.59 18.12 -6.48
N ASP A 36 12.80 18.45 -7.74
CA ASP A 36 11.81 19.17 -8.55
C ASP A 36 10.67 18.26 -8.98
N LEU A 37 9.68 18.05 -8.08
CA LEU A 37 8.57 17.16 -8.30
C LEU A 37 7.38 17.85 -8.99
N ARG A 38 6.84 17.16 -10.00
CA ARG A 38 5.66 17.57 -10.76
C ARG A 38 4.35 17.01 -10.19
N SER A 39 4.41 16.07 -9.26
CA SER A 39 3.25 15.61 -8.47
C SER A 39 2.75 16.73 -7.59
N ALA A 40 1.42 16.88 -7.46
CA ALA A 40 0.83 17.95 -6.68
C ALA A 40 1.02 17.76 -5.17
N SER A 41 0.91 16.51 -4.68
CA SER A 41 1.27 16.16 -3.31
C SER A 41 2.30 15.05 -3.30
N ALA A 42 3.26 15.11 -2.38
CA ALA A 42 4.28 14.08 -2.19
C ALA A 42 4.70 13.97 -0.73
N ILE A 43 5.02 12.77 -0.28
CA ILE A 43 5.73 12.53 0.97
C ILE A 43 6.75 11.42 0.78
N VAL A 44 7.91 11.58 1.40
CA VAL A 44 8.95 10.54 1.52
C VAL A 44 9.27 10.40 2.99
N LEU A 45 9.17 9.17 3.50
CA LEU A 45 9.50 8.84 4.89
C LEU A 45 10.65 7.84 4.92
N ASP A 46 11.46 7.90 5.98
CA ASP A 46 12.39 6.84 6.34
C ASP A 46 11.69 5.65 7.04
N SER A 47 12.46 4.64 7.42
CA SER A 47 11.97 3.44 8.12
C SER A 47 11.31 3.75 9.47
N ASP A 48 11.73 4.83 10.14
CA ASP A 48 11.22 5.25 11.45
C ASP A 48 9.96 6.13 11.32
N GLY A 49 9.59 6.50 10.08
CA GLY A 49 8.45 7.35 9.78
C GLY A 49 8.76 8.85 9.83
N ASN A 50 10.04 9.25 9.89
CA ASN A 50 10.43 10.64 9.80
C ASN A 50 10.32 11.14 8.36
N ILE A 51 9.93 12.41 8.22
CA ILE A 51 9.76 13.02 6.90
C ILE A 51 11.11 13.42 6.33
N ILE A 52 11.54 12.75 5.24
CA ILE A 52 12.70 13.14 4.43
C ILE A 52 12.31 14.29 3.49
N PHE A 53 11.11 14.20 2.88
CA PHE A 53 10.58 15.21 1.99
C PHE A 53 9.06 15.29 2.10
N GLY A 54 8.50 16.52 2.05
CA GLY A 54 7.06 16.76 2.07
C GLY A 54 6.62 17.92 1.16
N LYS A 55 5.55 17.71 0.40
CA LYS A 55 4.87 18.70 -0.42
C LYS A 55 3.37 18.47 -0.35
N ASP A 56 2.60 19.44 0.13
CA ASP A 56 1.13 19.36 0.28
C ASP A 56 0.67 18.03 0.90
N VAL A 57 1.34 17.60 1.98
CA VAL A 57 1.21 16.26 2.54
C VAL A 57 -0.16 15.97 3.15
N ASP A 58 -0.88 17.00 3.58
CA ASP A 58 -2.18 16.90 4.26
C ASP A 58 -3.37 17.33 3.37
N THR A 59 -3.11 17.68 2.11
CA THR A 59 -4.18 17.99 1.15
C THR A 59 -4.95 16.72 0.80
N VAL A 60 -6.26 16.73 1.07
CA VAL A 60 -7.17 15.62 0.75
C VAL A 60 -7.39 15.55 -0.76
N ARG A 61 -7.16 14.37 -1.34
CA ARG A 61 -7.28 14.12 -2.78
C ARG A 61 -7.95 12.77 -3.05
N SER A 62 -8.60 12.66 -4.19
CA SER A 62 -9.01 11.35 -4.72
C SER A 62 -7.77 10.50 -5.02
N ILE A 63 -7.80 9.22 -4.65
CA ILE A 63 -6.62 8.32 -4.67
C ILE A 63 -6.73 7.20 -5.71
N ALA A 64 -7.86 7.13 -6.42
CA ALA A 64 -8.09 6.11 -7.43
C ALA A 64 -7.77 4.69 -6.91
N SER A 65 -7.14 3.87 -7.72
CA SER A 65 -6.82 2.46 -7.41
C SER A 65 -5.79 2.23 -6.30
N ILE A 66 -5.24 3.28 -5.66
CA ILE A 66 -4.49 3.10 -4.41
C ILE A 66 -5.41 2.47 -3.34
N THR A 67 -6.71 2.73 -3.42
CA THR A 67 -7.80 2.10 -2.65
C THR A 67 -7.67 0.57 -2.53
N LYS A 68 -7.15 -0.11 -3.57
CA LYS A 68 -7.06 -1.57 -3.59
C LYS A 68 -6.10 -2.16 -2.57
N LEU A 69 -5.17 -1.37 -2.02
CA LEU A 69 -4.36 -1.79 -0.86
C LEU A 69 -5.26 -1.96 0.37
N MET A 70 -6.15 -1.00 0.63
CA MET A 70 -7.13 -1.11 1.72
C MET A 70 -8.07 -2.29 1.51
N THR A 71 -8.53 -2.51 0.28
CA THR A 71 -9.35 -3.67 -0.10
C THR A 71 -8.66 -4.98 0.26
N ALA A 72 -7.41 -5.15 -0.12
CA ALA A 72 -6.65 -6.37 0.18
C ALA A 72 -6.47 -6.56 1.69
N MET A 73 -6.10 -5.51 2.44
CA MET A 73 -5.96 -5.61 3.89
C MET A 73 -7.26 -6.05 4.57
N VAL A 74 -8.42 -5.47 4.20
CA VAL A 74 -9.72 -5.82 4.80
C VAL A 74 -10.11 -7.26 4.50
N VAL A 75 -9.85 -7.74 3.27
CA VAL A 75 -10.11 -9.14 2.89
C VAL A 75 -9.23 -10.11 3.70
N LEU A 76 -7.95 -9.76 3.88
CA LEU A 76 -7.00 -10.60 4.62
C LEU A 76 -7.28 -10.61 6.13
N ASP A 77 -7.66 -9.45 6.70
CA ASP A 77 -8.04 -9.35 8.11
C ASP A 77 -9.26 -10.21 8.47
N ALA A 78 -10.15 -10.46 7.50
CA ALA A 78 -11.32 -11.28 7.71
C ALA A 78 -11.02 -12.79 7.79
N GLY A 79 -9.78 -13.22 7.49
CA GLY A 79 -9.36 -14.63 7.54
C GLY A 79 -10.13 -15.53 6.59
N LEU A 80 -10.68 -14.99 5.50
CA LEU A 80 -11.46 -15.76 4.54
C LEU A 80 -10.56 -16.75 3.78
N ASP A 81 -11.13 -17.89 3.40
CA ASP A 81 -10.43 -18.90 2.61
C ASP A 81 -9.91 -18.27 1.30
N LEU A 82 -8.59 -18.28 1.14
CA LEU A 82 -7.92 -17.71 -0.04
C LEU A 82 -8.03 -18.61 -1.27
N ASP A 83 -8.35 -19.87 -1.09
CA ASP A 83 -8.50 -20.86 -2.17
C ASP A 83 -9.96 -21.00 -2.61
N GLU A 84 -10.89 -20.33 -1.91
CA GLU A 84 -12.29 -20.22 -2.32
C GLU A 84 -12.39 -19.60 -3.71
N LYS A 85 -13.11 -20.31 -4.61
CA LYS A 85 -13.34 -19.85 -5.98
C LYS A 85 -14.50 -18.87 -6.05
N LEU A 86 -14.21 -17.68 -6.56
CA LEU A 86 -15.17 -16.58 -6.72
C LEU A 86 -15.42 -16.34 -8.21
N THR A 87 -16.70 -16.22 -8.57
CA THR A 87 -17.11 -15.97 -9.96
C THR A 87 -17.45 -14.49 -10.15
N ILE A 88 -16.88 -13.88 -11.21
CA ILE A 88 -17.20 -12.54 -11.65
C ILE A 88 -18.64 -12.48 -12.14
N SER A 89 -19.40 -11.54 -11.63
CA SER A 89 -20.81 -11.33 -11.93
C SER A 89 -21.06 -9.99 -12.65
N ASN A 90 -22.28 -9.77 -13.09
CA ASN A 90 -22.69 -8.47 -13.65
C ASN A 90 -22.54 -7.31 -12.62
N ALA A 91 -22.68 -7.60 -11.33
CA ALA A 91 -22.52 -6.62 -10.26
C ALA A 91 -21.05 -6.14 -10.11
N ASP A 92 -20.08 -6.85 -10.68
CA ASP A 92 -18.65 -6.49 -10.63
C ASP A 92 -18.23 -5.57 -11.78
N ARG A 93 -19.14 -5.26 -12.71
CA ARG A 93 -18.87 -4.36 -13.83
C ARG A 93 -18.75 -2.92 -13.36
N ASP A 94 -17.76 -2.22 -13.92
CA ASP A 94 -17.64 -0.77 -13.74
C ASP A 94 -18.69 -0.04 -14.59
N LEU A 95 -19.75 0.43 -13.94
CA LEU A 95 -20.81 1.25 -14.54
C LEU A 95 -20.60 2.76 -14.30
N ILE A 96 -19.52 3.15 -13.62
CA ILE A 96 -19.22 4.54 -13.27
C ILE A 96 -18.30 5.15 -14.32
N ARG A 97 -17.20 4.46 -14.65
CA ARG A 97 -16.17 4.95 -15.55
C ARG A 97 -16.06 4.11 -16.84
N MET A 98 -16.86 3.06 -16.92
CA MET A 98 -16.92 2.14 -18.08
C MET A 98 -15.54 1.57 -18.43
N THR A 99 -14.69 1.30 -17.43
CA THR A 99 -13.37 0.72 -17.66
C THR A 99 -13.48 -0.70 -18.18
N GLY A 100 -12.64 -1.03 -19.17
CA GLY A 100 -12.55 -2.39 -19.69
C GLY A 100 -11.93 -3.35 -18.66
N SER A 101 -12.28 -4.63 -18.78
CA SER A 101 -11.67 -5.74 -18.05
C SER A 101 -11.55 -6.94 -18.96
N ARG A 102 -10.55 -7.78 -18.70
CA ARG A 102 -10.40 -9.08 -19.38
C ARG A 102 -11.06 -10.23 -18.62
N LEU A 103 -11.48 -9.99 -17.38
CA LEU A 103 -12.31 -10.90 -16.61
C LEU A 103 -13.78 -10.70 -17.00
N ASP A 104 -14.28 -11.47 -17.99
CA ASP A 104 -15.70 -11.42 -18.37
C ASP A 104 -16.56 -11.98 -17.22
N VAL A 105 -17.86 -11.67 -17.27
CA VAL A 105 -18.85 -12.32 -16.41
C VAL A 105 -18.79 -13.84 -16.62
N GLY A 106 -18.74 -14.60 -15.53
CA GLY A 106 -18.50 -16.03 -15.52
C GLY A 106 -17.04 -16.46 -15.36
N ALA A 107 -16.07 -15.51 -15.41
CA ALA A 107 -14.69 -15.79 -15.03
C ALA A 107 -14.64 -16.25 -13.56
N THR A 108 -13.94 -17.33 -13.27
CA THR A 108 -13.85 -17.90 -11.91
C THR A 108 -12.37 -18.04 -11.54
N LEU A 109 -11.99 -17.44 -10.43
CA LEU A 109 -10.63 -17.44 -9.87
C LEU A 109 -10.70 -17.63 -8.37
N THR A 110 -9.61 -18.05 -7.76
CA THR A 110 -9.48 -18.07 -6.31
C THR A 110 -9.47 -16.66 -5.75
N ARG A 111 -9.85 -16.51 -4.47
CA ARG A 111 -9.74 -15.22 -3.76
C ARG A 111 -8.31 -14.68 -3.81
N ARG A 112 -7.31 -15.54 -3.66
CA ARG A 112 -5.88 -15.23 -3.78
C ARG A 112 -5.55 -14.62 -5.16
N GLU A 113 -5.99 -15.24 -6.24
CA GLU A 113 -5.77 -14.75 -7.60
C GLU A 113 -6.47 -13.41 -7.84
N LEU A 114 -7.67 -13.21 -7.29
CA LEU A 114 -8.36 -11.91 -7.38
C LEU A 114 -7.61 -10.81 -6.61
N ILE A 115 -7.05 -11.11 -5.43
CA ILE A 115 -6.17 -10.17 -4.69
C ILE A 115 -4.94 -9.84 -5.54
N LEU A 116 -4.28 -10.85 -6.08
CA LEU A 116 -3.11 -10.66 -6.96
C LEU A 116 -3.45 -9.74 -8.15
N LEU A 117 -4.51 -10.02 -8.89
CA LEU A 117 -4.89 -9.22 -10.06
C LEU A 117 -5.32 -7.79 -9.68
N ALA A 118 -6.05 -7.62 -8.58
CA ALA A 118 -6.44 -6.30 -8.08
C ALA A 118 -5.21 -5.44 -7.72
N LEU A 119 -4.18 -6.03 -7.14
CA LEU A 119 -2.97 -5.32 -6.70
C LEU A 119 -1.98 -5.13 -7.85
N MET A 120 -1.62 -6.18 -8.57
CA MET A 120 -0.60 -6.17 -9.62
C MET A 120 -1.07 -5.39 -10.85
N SER A 121 -2.19 -5.80 -11.44
CA SER A 121 -2.70 -5.24 -12.70
C SER A 121 -3.77 -4.17 -12.51
N SER A 122 -4.14 -3.89 -11.25
CA SER A 122 -5.20 -2.94 -10.91
C SER A 122 -6.59 -3.35 -11.45
N GLU A 123 -6.87 -4.66 -11.52
CA GLU A 123 -8.11 -5.21 -12.06
C GLU A 123 -9.33 -4.79 -11.23
N ASN A 124 -10.25 -4.04 -11.86
CA ASN A 124 -11.38 -3.45 -11.15
C ASN A 124 -12.44 -4.48 -10.78
N ARG A 125 -12.76 -5.43 -11.68
CA ARG A 125 -13.76 -6.48 -11.40
C ARG A 125 -13.28 -7.42 -10.30
N ALA A 126 -11.97 -7.70 -10.24
CA ALA A 126 -11.39 -8.47 -9.16
C ALA A 126 -11.58 -7.76 -7.80
N ALA A 127 -11.27 -6.47 -7.72
CA ALA A 127 -11.46 -5.71 -6.48
C ALA A 127 -12.94 -5.62 -6.07
N THR A 128 -13.84 -5.42 -7.04
CA THR A 128 -15.29 -5.34 -6.77
C THR A 128 -15.83 -6.70 -6.30
N ALA A 129 -15.42 -7.79 -6.94
CA ALA A 129 -15.82 -9.15 -6.54
C ALA A 129 -15.36 -9.47 -5.11
N LEU A 130 -14.15 -9.08 -4.72
CA LEU A 130 -13.66 -9.23 -3.34
C LEU A 130 -14.56 -8.50 -2.32
N GLY A 131 -14.97 -7.25 -2.62
CA GLY A 131 -15.89 -6.52 -1.75
C GLY A 131 -17.31 -7.10 -1.73
N ARG A 132 -17.83 -7.51 -2.90
CA ARG A 132 -19.17 -8.09 -3.03
C ARG A 132 -19.31 -9.42 -2.27
N THR A 133 -18.27 -10.25 -2.32
CA THR A 133 -18.27 -11.58 -1.69
C THR A 133 -17.81 -11.57 -0.23
N TYR A 134 -17.57 -10.38 0.31
CA TYR A 134 -17.27 -10.20 1.73
C TYR A 134 -18.50 -10.55 2.59
N PRO A 135 -18.35 -11.16 3.78
CA PRO A 135 -19.45 -11.44 4.70
C PRO A 135 -20.26 -10.18 5.01
N GLY A 136 -21.56 -10.19 4.70
CA GLY A 136 -22.44 -9.03 4.81
C GLY A 136 -22.48 -8.12 3.58
N GLY A 137 -21.71 -8.44 2.53
CA GLY A 137 -21.77 -7.77 1.23
C GLY A 137 -21.06 -6.43 1.17
N MET A 138 -21.31 -5.68 0.08
CA MET A 138 -20.56 -4.48 -0.30
C MET A 138 -20.61 -3.36 0.76
N ASP A 139 -21.78 -3.09 1.34
CA ASP A 139 -21.92 -2.00 2.31
C ASP A 139 -21.15 -2.29 3.61
N VAL A 140 -21.20 -3.54 4.07
CA VAL A 140 -20.39 -3.99 5.22
C VAL A 140 -18.91 -3.91 4.90
N PHE A 141 -18.51 -4.30 3.69
CA PHE A 141 -17.13 -4.22 3.24
C PHE A 141 -16.60 -2.78 3.27
N VAL A 142 -17.34 -1.84 2.68
CA VAL A 142 -16.96 -0.41 2.67
C VAL A 142 -16.91 0.15 4.11
N ALA A 143 -17.84 -0.25 4.96
CA ALA A 143 -17.79 0.13 6.38
C ALA A 143 -16.52 -0.39 7.07
N GLN A 144 -16.07 -1.63 6.74
CA GLN A 144 -14.82 -2.18 7.27
C GLN A 144 -13.58 -1.44 6.74
N MET A 145 -13.57 -1.05 5.45
CA MET A 145 -12.48 -0.23 4.91
C MET A 145 -12.31 1.07 5.72
N ASN A 146 -13.41 1.74 6.04
CA ASN A 146 -13.38 2.98 6.82
C ASN A 146 -13.02 2.73 8.30
N ARG A 147 -13.46 1.63 8.91
CA ARG A 147 -13.02 1.23 10.25
C ARG A 147 -11.51 0.95 10.30
N LYS A 148 -10.99 0.21 9.32
CA LYS A 148 -9.56 -0.04 9.19
C LYS A 148 -8.78 1.26 9.02
N ALA A 149 -9.22 2.17 8.15
CA ALA A 149 -8.58 3.48 8.00
C ALA A 149 -8.50 4.22 9.33
N LYS A 150 -9.58 4.27 10.09
CA LYS A 150 -9.61 4.90 11.42
C LYS A 150 -8.64 4.23 12.39
N SER A 151 -8.57 2.89 12.42
CA SER A 151 -7.64 2.15 13.29
C SER A 151 -6.18 2.41 12.97
N LEU A 152 -5.87 2.75 11.71
CA LEU A 152 -4.53 3.14 11.25
C LEU A 152 -4.21 4.63 11.46
N GLY A 153 -5.12 5.40 12.06
CA GLY A 153 -4.95 6.84 12.24
C GLY A 153 -5.07 7.65 10.94
N MET A 154 -5.69 7.09 9.90
CA MET A 154 -5.93 7.76 8.60
C MET A 154 -7.16 8.67 8.71
N ASN A 155 -7.05 9.73 9.50
CA ASN A 155 -8.19 10.56 9.89
C ASN A 155 -8.74 11.45 8.76
N ASN A 156 -7.97 11.66 7.70
CA ASN A 156 -8.35 12.42 6.52
C ASN A 156 -8.66 11.50 5.31
N SER A 157 -8.99 10.23 5.58
CA SER A 157 -9.25 9.24 4.55
C SER A 157 -10.67 8.73 4.61
N ARG A 158 -11.25 8.49 3.43
CA ARG A 158 -12.57 7.89 3.26
C ARG A 158 -12.57 6.94 2.07
N PHE A 159 -13.21 5.80 2.23
CA PHE A 159 -13.41 4.80 1.18
C PHE A 159 -14.90 4.65 0.87
N SER A 160 -15.24 4.56 -0.41
CA SER A 160 -16.62 4.48 -0.91
C SER A 160 -16.86 3.32 -1.87
N ASP A 161 -15.79 2.69 -2.36
CA ASP A 161 -15.84 1.45 -3.14
C ASP A 161 -14.49 0.70 -3.05
N PRO A 162 -14.43 -0.61 -3.34
CA PRO A 162 -13.20 -1.40 -3.23
C PRO A 162 -12.20 -1.20 -4.36
N ALA A 163 -12.61 -0.62 -5.49
CA ALA A 163 -11.79 -0.50 -6.69
C ALA A 163 -11.13 0.88 -6.86
N GLY A 164 -11.64 1.91 -6.16
CA GLY A 164 -11.18 3.29 -6.31
C GLY A 164 -11.73 3.97 -7.56
N LEU A 165 -12.94 3.60 -7.98
CA LEU A 165 -13.62 4.16 -9.16
C LEU A 165 -14.36 5.45 -8.83
N ARG A 166 -14.87 5.57 -7.60
CA ARG A 166 -15.55 6.77 -7.12
C ARG A 166 -14.55 7.83 -6.70
N THR A 167 -14.86 9.09 -6.97
CA THR A 167 -14.05 10.25 -6.56
C THR A 167 -13.95 10.39 -5.05
N GLU A 168 -14.92 9.87 -4.34
CA GLU A 168 -15.06 9.90 -2.87
C GLU A 168 -14.13 8.90 -2.15
N ASN A 169 -13.32 8.13 -2.87
CA ASN A 169 -12.15 7.47 -2.29
C ASN A 169 -11.07 8.53 -2.09
N LEU A 170 -11.01 9.08 -0.91
CA LEU A 170 -10.20 10.25 -0.54
C LEU A 170 -9.13 9.86 0.48
N SER A 171 -7.96 10.49 0.36
CA SER A 171 -6.89 10.40 1.35
C SER A 171 -5.90 11.56 1.21
N THR A 172 -4.92 11.60 2.10
CA THR A 172 -3.76 12.50 2.05
C THR A 172 -2.48 11.70 1.82
N ALA A 173 -1.41 12.35 1.40
CA ALA A 173 -0.11 11.68 1.26
C ALA A 173 0.36 11.10 2.61
N ARG A 174 0.15 11.82 3.71
CA ARG A 174 0.48 11.37 5.07
C ARG A 174 -0.32 10.12 5.48
N ASP A 175 -1.61 10.10 5.23
CA ASP A 175 -2.45 8.94 5.58
C ASP A 175 -2.09 7.72 4.74
N LEU A 176 -1.78 7.91 3.44
CA LEU A 176 -1.32 6.82 2.58
C LEU A 176 0.03 6.25 3.01
N ALA A 177 0.92 7.05 3.58
CA ALA A 177 2.16 6.54 4.17
C ALA A 177 1.86 5.60 5.35
N ARG A 178 0.88 5.91 6.21
CA ARG A 178 0.39 4.99 7.26
C ARG A 178 -0.18 3.70 6.66
N MET A 179 -0.91 3.81 5.56
CA MET A 179 -1.46 2.65 4.86
C MET A 179 -0.35 1.76 4.30
N ILE A 180 0.73 2.31 3.72
CA ILE A 180 1.89 1.56 3.25
C ILE A 180 2.54 0.80 4.41
N ALA A 181 2.80 1.49 5.54
CA ALA A 181 3.39 0.90 6.72
C ALA A 181 2.57 -0.28 7.28
N ALA A 182 1.24 -0.19 7.22
CA ALA A 182 0.37 -1.32 7.55
C ALA A 182 0.39 -2.41 6.48
N ALA A 183 0.30 -2.05 5.21
CA ALA A 183 0.19 -3.01 4.10
C ALA A 183 1.44 -3.88 3.95
N LYS A 184 2.64 -3.37 4.28
CA LYS A 184 3.90 -4.15 4.23
C LYS A 184 3.91 -5.34 5.18
N THR A 185 3.08 -5.34 6.22
CA THR A 185 3.00 -6.46 7.18
C THR A 185 2.23 -7.67 6.64
N TYR A 186 1.62 -7.56 5.45
CA TYR A 186 0.88 -8.64 4.79
C TYR A 186 1.72 -9.25 3.65
N PRO A 187 2.29 -10.47 3.81
CA PRO A 187 3.16 -11.06 2.79
C PRO A 187 2.49 -11.21 1.42
N LEU A 188 1.18 -11.51 1.38
CA LEU A 188 0.45 -11.61 0.10
C LEU A 188 0.32 -10.26 -0.60
N ILE A 189 0.24 -9.15 0.13
CA ILE A 189 0.20 -7.79 -0.46
C ILE A 189 1.56 -7.44 -1.06
N THR A 190 2.65 -7.62 -0.32
CA THR A 190 4.01 -7.34 -0.81
C THR A 190 4.31 -8.19 -2.04
N GLN A 191 4.07 -9.50 -1.99
CA GLN A 191 4.21 -10.40 -3.13
C GLN A 191 3.39 -9.96 -4.34
N SER A 192 2.08 -9.70 -4.15
CA SER A 192 1.19 -9.34 -5.26
C SER A 192 1.55 -8.01 -5.91
N THR A 193 1.97 -7.02 -5.12
CA THR A 193 2.31 -5.68 -5.62
C THR A 193 3.64 -5.63 -6.35
N THR A 194 4.54 -6.61 -6.13
CA THR A 194 5.85 -6.71 -6.78
C THR A 194 5.93 -7.76 -7.89
N THR A 195 4.91 -8.60 -8.02
CA THR A 195 4.80 -9.54 -9.14
C THR A 195 4.75 -8.79 -10.46
N VAL A 196 5.73 -9.05 -11.36
CA VAL A 196 5.89 -8.31 -12.64
C VAL A 196 4.88 -8.78 -13.68
N ARG A 197 4.64 -10.08 -13.75
CA ARG A 197 3.72 -10.73 -14.69
C ARG A 197 3.16 -12.00 -14.09
N GLU A 198 1.90 -12.31 -14.42
CA GLU A 198 1.22 -13.52 -13.99
C GLU A 198 0.27 -14.02 -15.07
N GLU A 199 0.05 -15.32 -15.13
CA GLU A 199 -0.94 -15.96 -15.95
C GLU A 199 -1.99 -16.67 -15.09
N VAL A 200 -3.26 -16.43 -15.37
CA VAL A 200 -4.39 -17.04 -14.66
C VAL A 200 -5.31 -17.74 -15.64
N GLN A 201 -6.01 -18.77 -15.17
CA GLN A 201 -6.92 -19.57 -15.97
C GLN A 201 -8.38 -19.40 -15.49
N PRO A 202 -9.05 -18.27 -15.83
CA PRO A 202 -10.40 -17.99 -15.34
C PRO A 202 -11.52 -18.73 -16.05
N TYR A 203 -11.21 -19.45 -17.14
CA TYR A 203 -12.18 -20.14 -17.99
C TYR A 203 -11.73 -21.57 -18.30
N THR A 204 -12.65 -22.53 -18.26
CA THR A 204 -12.35 -23.94 -18.58
C THR A 204 -12.10 -24.23 -20.05
N ARG A 205 -12.62 -23.38 -20.95
CA ARG A 205 -12.59 -23.60 -22.41
C ARG A 205 -11.85 -22.51 -23.18
N ARG A 206 -11.17 -21.59 -22.51
CA ARG A 206 -10.34 -20.54 -23.12
C ARG A 206 -8.91 -20.67 -22.60
N GLY A 207 -7.95 -20.18 -23.35
CA GLY A 207 -6.56 -20.13 -22.90
C GLY A 207 -6.36 -19.19 -21.71
N PRO A 208 -5.17 -19.23 -21.09
CA PRO A 208 -4.85 -18.39 -19.95
C PRO A 208 -4.86 -16.90 -20.32
N LEU A 209 -5.10 -16.06 -19.32
CA LEU A 209 -4.98 -14.62 -19.43
C LEU A 209 -3.69 -14.16 -18.75
N SER A 210 -2.83 -13.47 -19.52
CA SER A 210 -1.57 -12.93 -19.00
C SER A 210 -1.76 -11.48 -18.57
N TYR A 211 -1.37 -11.16 -17.31
CA TYR A 211 -1.43 -9.83 -16.72
C TYR A 211 -0.03 -9.30 -16.41
N GLY A 212 0.15 -7.99 -16.49
CA GLY A 212 1.39 -7.32 -16.14
C GLY A 212 1.17 -6.28 -15.06
N ASN A 213 2.21 -6.03 -14.28
CA ASN A 213 2.18 -5.00 -13.26
C ASN A 213 2.06 -3.60 -13.87
N THR A 214 1.30 -2.75 -13.21
CA THR A 214 1.09 -1.35 -13.62
C THR A 214 2.28 -0.45 -13.27
N ASN A 215 3.10 -0.83 -12.26
CA ASN A 215 4.32 -0.11 -11.93
C ASN A 215 5.49 -0.57 -12.81
N ARG A 216 5.88 0.27 -13.76
CA ARG A 216 6.98 -0.04 -14.68
C ARG A 216 8.37 0.00 -14.05
N LEU A 217 8.51 0.63 -12.87
CA LEU A 217 9.80 0.67 -12.16
C LEU A 217 10.24 -0.70 -11.65
N LEU A 218 9.33 -1.66 -11.49
CA LEU A 218 9.65 -3.05 -11.15
C LEU A 218 10.55 -3.76 -12.20
N LYS A 219 10.62 -3.21 -13.42
CA LYS A 219 11.50 -3.72 -14.48
C LYS A 219 12.83 -2.97 -14.58
N ASN A 220 13.06 -2.00 -13.71
CA ASN A 220 14.28 -1.19 -13.69
C ASN A 220 15.19 -1.69 -12.57
N ALA A 221 16.35 -2.23 -12.94
CA ALA A 221 17.32 -2.80 -12.01
C ALA A 221 17.86 -1.80 -10.95
N ASN A 222 17.66 -0.50 -11.17
CA ASN A 222 18.05 0.52 -10.18
C ASN A 222 17.05 0.64 -9.02
N TRP A 223 15.92 -0.08 -9.04
CA TRP A 223 14.89 -0.03 -8.02
C TRP A 223 14.73 -1.39 -7.34
N ASP A 224 14.86 -1.39 -6.03
CA ASP A 224 14.48 -2.49 -5.15
C ASP A 224 13.18 -2.12 -4.46
N ILE A 225 12.06 -2.62 -5.01
CA ILE A 225 10.69 -2.25 -4.61
C ILE A 225 10.07 -3.40 -3.85
N GLU A 226 9.64 -3.15 -2.62
CA GLU A 226 9.03 -4.13 -1.73
C GLU A 226 7.49 -4.09 -1.75
N LEU A 227 6.92 -2.94 -2.06
CA LEU A 227 5.48 -2.75 -2.22
C LEU A 227 5.23 -1.61 -3.20
N SER A 228 4.21 -1.74 -4.05
CA SER A 228 3.78 -0.60 -4.86
C SER A 228 2.34 -0.67 -5.30
N LYS A 229 1.72 0.47 -5.52
CA LYS A 229 0.41 0.56 -6.18
C LYS A 229 0.30 1.84 -6.99
N THR A 230 -0.17 1.72 -8.23
CA THR A 230 -0.53 2.86 -9.07
C THR A 230 -2.02 3.15 -8.99
N GLY A 231 -2.41 4.39 -9.25
CA GLY A 231 -3.81 4.82 -9.37
C GLY A 231 -4.00 5.81 -10.50
N PHE A 232 -5.15 5.74 -11.16
CA PHE A 232 -5.57 6.74 -12.12
C PHE A 232 -7.08 6.75 -12.31
N ILE A 233 -7.69 7.88 -12.05
CA ILE A 233 -8.95 8.35 -12.63
C ILE A 233 -8.74 9.82 -13.02
N ARG A 234 -9.58 10.38 -13.89
CA ARG A 234 -9.38 11.76 -14.37
C ARG A 234 -9.32 12.76 -13.23
N ASP A 235 -10.14 12.59 -12.22
CA ASP A 235 -10.26 13.49 -11.06
C ASP A 235 -9.06 13.38 -10.09
N ALA A 236 -8.49 12.18 -9.95
CA ALA A 236 -7.32 11.93 -9.08
C ALA A 236 -5.99 12.31 -9.74
N GLY A 237 -5.95 12.40 -11.07
CA GLY A 237 -4.67 12.39 -11.78
C GLY A 237 -3.95 11.05 -11.62
N ARG A 238 -2.66 11.03 -11.86
CA ARG A 238 -1.83 9.83 -11.66
C ARG A 238 -1.32 9.79 -10.22
N CYS A 239 -1.45 8.63 -9.60
CA CYS A 239 -1.01 8.38 -8.24
C CYS A 239 -0.06 7.18 -8.21
N LEU A 240 0.92 7.21 -7.32
CA LEU A 240 1.84 6.12 -7.05
C LEU A 240 2.18 6.10 -5.57
N VAL A 241 2.11 4.92 -4.97
CA VAL A 241 2.69 4.66 -3.64
C VAL A 241 3.71 3.55 -3.78
N MET A 242 4.82 3.65 -3.07
CA MET A 242 5.88 2.63 -3.05
C MET A 242 6.53 2.54 -1.68
N LEU A 243 6.97 1.33 -1.33
CA LEU A 243 8.00 1.06 -0.36
C LEU A 243 9.20 0.51 -1.13
N ALA A 244 10.37 1.08 -0.97
CA ALA A 244 11.56 0.67 -1.69
C ALA A 244 12.80 0.76 -0.80
N ASN A 245 13.80 -0.06 -1.10
CA ASN A 245 15.12 0.06 -0.51
C ASN A 245 16.01 0.93 -1.41
N ILE A 246 16.62 1.97 -0.84
CA ILE A 246 17.58 2.85 -1.51
C ILE A 246 18.86 2.86 -0.69
N GLU A 247 19.93 2.28 -1.22
CA GLU A 247 21.24 2.21 -0.54
C GLU A 247 21.17 1.55 0.86
N GLY A 248 20.35 0.53 1.02
CA GLY A 248 20.18 -0.18 2.28
C GLY A 248 19.19 0.47 3.26
N GLU A 249 18.57 1.59 2.89
CA GLU A 249 17.53 2.27 3.69
C GLU A 249 16.14 2.06 3.10
N GLU A 250 15.20 1.61 3.92
CA GLU A 250 13.79 1.53 3.55
C GLU A 250 13.18 2.92 3.47
N VAL A 251 12.54 3.25 2.36
CA VAL A 251 11.85 4.52 2.17
C VAL A 251 10.43 4.30 1.66
N SER A 252 9.47 5.00 2.27
CA SER A 252 8.09 5.10 1.79
C SER A 252 7.93 6.32 0.90
N ILE A 253 7.39 6.15 -0.31
CA ILE A 253 7.17 7.22 -1.29
C ILE A 253 5.68 7.26 -1.65
N VAL A 254 5.05 8.42 -1.51
CA VAL A 254 3.69 8.70 -1.97
C VAL A 254 3.71 9.89 -2.92
N LEU A 255 3.14 9.71 -4.10
CA LEU A 255 3.00 10.75 -5.14
C LEU A 255 1.54 10.80 -5.59
N LEU A 256 0.89 11.96 -5.44
CA LEU A 256 -0.53 12.14 -5.76
C LEU A 256 -0.73 13.25 -6.78
N ASN A 257 -1.78 13.06 -7.58
CA ASN A 257 -2.25 14.01 -8.58
C ASN A 257 -1.12 14.52 -9.49
N SER A 258 -0.39 13.56 -10.07
CA SER A 258 0.62 13.85 -11.07
C SER A 258 -0.03 14.06 -12.42
N TYR A 259 0.38 15.13 -13.13
CA TYR A 259 -0.02 15.34 -14.51
C TYR A 259 0.84 14.48 -15.45
N GLY A 260 0.21 13.77 -16.35
CA GLY A 260 0.91 12.94 -17.34
C GLY A 260 1.22 11.51 -16.90
N LYS A 261 1.22 10.61 -17.89
CA LYS A 261 1.30 9.15 -17.68
C LYS A 261 2.59 8.68 -17.01
N LEU A 262 3.70 9.37 -17.28
CA LEU A 262 5.03 8.96 -16.82
C LEU A 262 5.53 9.79 -15.64
N THR A 263 4.81 10.83 -15.25
CA THR A 263 5.22 11.78 -14.21
C THR A 263 5.50 11.11 -12.86
N PRO A 264 4.67 10.20 -12.32
CA PRO A 264 4.99 9.57 -11.04
C PRO A 264 6.30 8.79 -11.08
N PHE A 265 6.59 8.12 -12.19
CA PHE A 265 7.84 7.37 -12.36
C PHE A 265 9.06 8.29 -12.52
N GLY A 266 8.88 9.41 -13.26
CA GLY A 266 9.91 10.46 -13.36
C GLY A 266 10.19 11.14 -12.03
N ASP A 267 9.14 11.43 -11.25
CA ASP A 267 9.25 11.99 -9.89
C ASP A 267 9.97 11.02 -8.96
N SER A 268 9.64 9.73 -9.01
CA SER A 268 10.35 8.71 -8.23
C SER A 268 11.84 8.69 -8.55
N ASN A 269 12.20 8.76 -9.84
CA ASN A 269 13.62 8.81 -10.24
C ASN A 269 14.30 10.10 -9.77
N ARG A 270 13.62 11.27 -9.81
CA ARG A 270 14.15 12.53 -9.28
C ARG A 270 14.39 12.46 -7.77
N LEU A 271 13.44 11.87 -7.02
CA LEU A 271 13.60 11.62 -5.59
C LEU A 271 14.82 10.74 -5.30
N ARG A 272 14.93 9.61 -6.00
CA ARG A 272 16.07 8.70 -5.84
C ARG A 272 17.40 9.40 -6.15
N GLN A 273 17.50 10.12 -7.28
CA GLN A 273 18.70 10.85 -7.65
C GLN A 273 19.06 11.93 -6.62
N TRP A 274 18.08 12.69 -6.12
CA TRP A 274 18.27 13.69 -5.08
C TRP A 274 18.79 13.07 -3.78
N MET A 275 18.21 11.97 -3.33
CA MET A 275 18.67 11.25 -2.13
C MET A 275 20.13 10.77 -2.30
N LEU A 276 20.47 10.19 -3.46
CA LEU A 276 21.82 9.66 -3.72
C LEU A 276 22.88 10.75 -3.94
N ALA A 277 22.51 11.91 -4.44
CA ALA A 277 23.45 13.01 -4.66
C ALA A 277 23.74 13.82 -3.39
N SER A 278 22.94 13.61 -2.36
CA SER A 278 22.95 14.42 -1.14
C SER A 278 23.29 13.63 0.12
N SER A 279 23.46 12.29 -0.01
CA SER A 279 23.85 11.37 1.06
C SER A 279 25.36 11.21 1.20
#